data_4d86b1e80ebfd9e4627453d3f22fd47c
#
_entry.id   4d86b1e80ebfd9e4627453d3f22fd47c
#
_cell.length_a   1.000
_cell.length_b   1.000
_cell.length_c   1.000
_cell.angle_alpha   90.00
_cell.angle_beta   90.00
_cell.angle_gamma   90.00
#
_symmetry.space_group_name_H-M   'P 1'
#
loop_
_entity.id
_entity.type
_entity.pdbx_description
1 polymer ?
#
loop_
_entity_poly.entity_id
_entity_poly.type
_entity_poly.pdbx_seq_one_letter_code
_entity_poly.pdbx_strand_id
1 'polypeptide(L)'
;MKMTMIEKLIAAKVGHTVKPGDIVTVGADRVMLDDIMMPFIAAKFEEMGFQKLWDPEKVVIICDHLVPASQVDDIRAYKLSNEFAAKYGVPNLHRSDGICHQLMTEAGYVKPGDLVFGTDSHTTTYGCVGAFSTGIGYTEMAAVLGTGEIWLRVPETIRIEINGTLPPNVMSKDVILRIIGDLTAAGATYRALEFTGDTVEAMSLSSRMTMANMGIEAGAKCALFAPDEKTAEYLGIELTEAERALAGDADAPCERVLRYRAEDFVPVMALPSNVDHVAAIRDLEPVAIDQVFLGSCTNGRLEDLMAAAEILKGKHIAPFVKLIVTPASRKIWEEAEANGTLAILSAAGAMITHPSCGLCCGRTGGILSDGERVVATNNRNFLGRMGSSKVEIYLASPKSAAASALAGKLTEATC
;
A
#
# COMPACT_ATOMS: atom_id res chain seq x y z
N MET A 1 7.43 31.26 -7.35
CA MET A 1 7.41 30.82 -5.93
C MET A 1 7.93 29.39 -5.92
N LYS A 2 8.73 29.02 -4.94
CA LYS A 2 9.17 27.61 -4.79
C LYS A 2 8.06 26.80 -4.17
N MET A 3 7.78 25.63 -4.72
CA MET A 3 6.64 24.78 -4.36
C MET A 3 7.08 23.36 -4.07
N THR A 4 6.48 22.75 -3.08
CA THR A 4 6.57 21.31 -2.82
C THR A 4 5.82 20.53 -3.89
N MET A 5 6.03 19.22 -3.97
CA MET A 5 5.38 18.40 -4.97
C MET A 5 3.85 18.46 -4.85
N ILE A 6 3.29 18.42 -3.64
CA ILE A 6 1.84 18.48 -3.44
C ILE A 6 1.26 19.83 -3.88
N GLU A 7 1.95 20.93 -3.64
CA GLU A 7 1.51 22.25 -4.11
C GLU A 7 1.50 22.32 -5.64
N LYS A 8 2.51 21.76 -6.31
CA LYS A 8 2.56 21.67 -7.78
C LYS A 8 1.42 20.85 -8.36
N LEU A 9 1.16 19.67 -7.77
CA LEU A 9 0.07 18.78 -8.17
C LEU A 9 -1.29 19.47 -8.10
N ILE A 10 -1.58 20.10 -6.96
CA ILE A 10 -2.86 20.79 -6.78
C ILE A 10 -2.94 22.06 -7.66
N ALA A 11 -1.89 22.86 -7.72
CA ALA A 11 -1.86 24.08 -8.56
C ALA A 11 -2.12 23.77 -10.03
N ALA A 12 -1.58 22.67 -10.56
CA ALA A 12 -1.81 22.22 -11.92
C ALA A 12 -3.29 21.91 -12.20
N LYS A 13 -4.02 21.41 -11.19
CA LYS A 13 -5.45 21.07 -11.33
C LYS A 13 -6.39 22.25 -11.16
N VAL A 14 -6.06 23.19 -10.28
CA VAL A 14 -6.91 24.38 -10.04
C VAL A 14 -6.56 25.57 -10.94
N GLY A 15 -5.44 25.50 -11.66
CA GLY A 15 -5.02 26.54 -12.61
C GLY A 15 -4.43 27.80 -11.98
N HIS A 16 -4.10 27.77 -10.68
CA HIS A 16 -3.43 28.87 -9.98
C HIS A 16 -2.53 28.32 -8.85
N THR A 17 -1.60 29.14 -8.38
CA THR A 17 -0.74 28.79 -7.26
C THR A 17 -1.53 28.60 -5.98
N VAL A 18 -1.18 27.58 -5.20
CA VAL A 18 -1.76 27.27 -3.91
C VAL A 18 -0.66 27.26 -2.84
N LYS A 19 -1.06 27.33 -1.57
CA LYS A 19 -0.18 27.21 -0.42
C LYS A 19 -0.83 26.30 0.64
N PRO A 20 -0.05 25.72 1.54
CA PRO A 20 -0.58 24.92 2.64
C PRO A 20 -1.67 25.68 3.41
N GLY A 21 -2.77 24.99 3.70
CA GLY A 21 -3.94 25.53 4.38
C GLY A 21 -5.04 26.08 3.48
N ASP A 22 -4.76 26.36 2.19
CA ASP A 22 -5.80 26.78 1.25
C ASP A 22 -6.84 25.67 1.08
N ILE A 23 -8.12 26.06 0.98
CA ILE A 23 -9.21 25.13 0.68
C ILE A 23 -9.56 25.31 -0.80
N VAL A 24 -9.49 24.21 -1.54
CA VAL A 24 -9.75 24.18 -2.98
C VAL A 24 -10.72 23.06 -3.34
N THR A 25 -11.50 23.26 -4.42
CA THR A 25 -12.27 22.19 -5.05
C THR A 25 -11.49 21.67 -6.25
N VAL A 26 -11.32 20.36 -6.33
CA VAL A 26 -10.58 19.69 -7.40
C VAL A 26 -11.43 18.63 -8.07
N GLY A 27 -11.23 18.44 -9.37
CA GLY A 27 -11.80 17.32 -10.10
C GLY A 27 -11.01 16.02 -9.85
N ALA A 28 -11.73 14.91 -9.75
CA ALA A 28 -11.11 13.59 -9.70
C ALA A 28 -10.70 13.15 -11.11
N ASP A 29 -9.43 12.74 -11.27
CA ASP A 29 -8.97 12.12 -12.53
C ASP A 29 -9.36 10.63 -12.56
N ARG A 30 -9.39 9.98 -11.41
CA ARG A 30 -9.76 8.57 -11.25
C ARG A 30 -10.32 8.30 -9.86
N VAL A 31 -11.25 7.36 -9.76
CA VAL A 31 -11.71 6.83 -8.46
C VAL A 31 -11.60 5.31 -8.43
N MET A 32 -11.26 4.78 -7.26
CA MET A 32 -11.18 3.34 -7.00
C MET A 32 -12.17 2.96 -5.91
N LEU A 33 -12.99 1.95 -6.19
CA LEU A 33 -13.98 1.37 -5.29
C LEU A 33 -13.60 -0.08 -4.99
N ASP A 34 -13.51 -0.43 -3.72
CA ASP A 34 -13.35 -1.82 -3.28
C ASP A 34 -14.70 -2.48 -2.97
N ASP A 35 -14.73 -3.81 -2.96
CA ASP A 35 -15.95 -4.59 -2.76
C ASP A 35 -16.52 -4.53 -1.34
N ILE A 36 -15.68 -4.31 -0.32
CA ILE A 36 -16.12 -4.23 1.08
C ILE A 36 -16.89 -2.94 1.36
N MET A 37 -16.55 -1.83 0.68
CA MET A 37 -17.23 -0.54 0.84
C MET A 37 -18.42 -0.36 -0.11
N MET A 38 -18.53 -1.17 -1.17
CA MET A 38 -19.55 -1.02 -2.19
C MET A 38 -21.00 -0.98 -1.66
N PRO A 39 -21.42 -1.78 -0.67
CA PRO A 39 -22.80 -1.71 -0.14
C PRO A 39 -23.13 -0.33 0.46
N PHE A 40 -22.19 0.30 1.13
CA PHE A 40 -22.38 1.62 1.73
C PHE A 40 -22.38 2.73 0.69
N ILE A 41 -21.51 2.61 -0.32
CA ILE A 41 -21.40 3.57 -1.42
C ILE A 41 -22.67 3.56 -2.26
N ALA A 42 -23.13 2.38 -2.70
CA ALA A 42 -24.31 2.25 -3.53
C ALA A 42 -25.56 2.81 -2.82
N ALA A 43 -25.74 2.47 -1.54
CA ALA A 43 -26.85 2.99 -0.75
C ALA A 43 -26.80 4.53 -0.60
N LYS A 44 -25.58 5.08 -0.33
CA LYS A 44 -25.43 6.53 -0.17
C LYS A 44 -25.59 7.28 -1.48
N PHE A 45 -25.11 6.73 -2.60
CA PHE A 45 -25.28 7.27 -3.93
C PHE A 45 -26.77 7.41 -4.32
N GLU A 46 -27.56 6.37 -4.03
CA GLU A 46 -29.01 6.40 -4.25
C GLU A 46 -29.73 7.36 -3.29
N GLU A 47 -29.36 7.39 -2.00
CA GLU A 47 -29.88 8.34 -1.00
C GLU A 47 -29.68 9.80 -1.40
N MET A 48 -28.52 10.12 -2.02
CA MET A 48 -28.21 11.46 -2.55
C MET A 48 -29.01 11.80 -3.82
N GLY A 49 -29.75 10.85 -4.38
CA GLY A 49 -30.60 11.06 -5.56
C GLY A 49 -29.88 11.05 -6.90
N PHE A 50 -28.62 10.64 -6.95
CA PHE A 50 -27.88 10.54 -8.19
C PHE A 50 -28.42 9.41 -9.09
N GLN A 51 -28.63 9.71 -10.36
CA GLN A 51 -29.15 8.77 -11.36
C GLN A 51 -28.08 8.24 -12.32
N LYS A 52 -26.91 8.89 -12.37
CA LYS A 52 -25.78 8.55 -13.23
C LYS A 52 -24.48 8.94 -12.58
N LEU A 53 -23.41 8.23 -12.94
CA LEU A 53 -22.04 8.63 -12.59
C LEU A 53 -21.62 9.86 -13.42
N TRP A 54 -20.73 10.67 -12.85
CA TRP A 54 -20.18 11.82 -13.59
C TRP A 54 -19.39 11.38 -14.84
N ASP A 55 -18.61 10.29 -14.71
CA ASP A 55 -17.83 9.70 -15.80
C ASP A 55 -17.55 8.22 -15.48
N PRO A 56 -18.30 7.25 -16.05
CA PRO A 56 -18.09 5.83 -15.80
C PRO A 56 -16.70 5.30 -16.17
N GLU A 57 -16.03 5.92 -17.19
CA GLU A 57 -14.70 5.51 -17.65
C GLU A 57 -13.62 5.81 -16.60
N LYS A 58 -13.87 6.74 -15.70
CA LYS A 58 -12.96 7.14 -14.62
C LYS A 58 -13.16 6.36 -13.34
N VAL A 59 -14.16 5.50 -13.27
CA VAL A 59 -14.46 4.64 -12.12
C VAL A 59 -13.83 3.29 -12.34
N VAL A 60 -13.09 2.80 -11.33
CA VAL A 60 -12.53 1.44 -11.29
C VAL A 60 -13.09 0.72 -10.08
N ILE A 61 -13.73 -0.43 -10.29
CA ILE A 61 -14.26 -1.27 -9.23
C ILE A 61 -13.39 -2.52 -9.13
N ILE A 62 -12.90 -2.82 -7.92
CA ILE A 62 -12.00 -3.95 -7.71
C ILE A 62 -12.51 -4.81 -6.55
N CYS A 63 -12.81 -6.07 -6.86
CA CYS A 63 -13.21 -7.06 -5.88
C CYS A 63 -11.96 -7.82 -5.39
N ASP A 64 -11.44 -7.46 -4.23
CA ASP A 64 -10.21 -8.01 -3.68
C ASP A 64 -10.22 -8.27 -2.17
N HIS A 65 -11.10 -7.61 -1.42
CA HIS A 65 -11.19 -7.79 0.03
C HIS A 65 -11.99 -9.02 0.44
N LEU A 66 -13.06 -9.32 -0.30
CA LEU A 66 -14.02 -10.39 -0.01
C LEU A 66 -13.93 -11.56 -1.01
N VAL A 67 -12.83 -11.68 -1.73
CA VAL A 67 -12.60 -12.69 -2.78
C VAL A 67 -11.39 -13.56 -2.43
N PRO A 68 -11.52 -14.91 -2.54
CA PRO A 68 -12.78 -15.66 -2.68
C PRO A 68 -13.65 -15.52 -1.41
N ALA A 69 -14.97 -15.42 -1.63
CA ALA A 69 -15.91 -15.19 -0.54
C ALA A 69 -15.91 -16.33 0.49
N SER A 70 -15.86 -15.98 1.77
CA SER A 70 -15.89 -16.93 2.90
C SER A 70 -17.24 -16.99 3.61
N GLN A 71 -18.10 -16.01 3.38
CA GLN A 71 -19.41 -15.87 4.01
C GLN A 71 -20.45 -15.42 2.97
N VAL A 72 -21.74 -15.66 3.27
CA VAL A 72 -22.84 -15.27 2.38
C VAL A 72 -22.89 -13.76 2.15
N ASP A 73 -22.53 -12.96 3.16
CA ASP A 73 -22.52 -11.51 3.01
C ASP A 73 -21.40 -11.02 2.10
N ASP A 74 -20.27 -11.72 2.06
CA ASP A 74 -19.15 -11.41 1.14
C ASP A 74 -19.62 -11.56 -0.32
N ILE A 75 -20.34 -12.66 -0.65
CA ILE A 75 -20.82 -12.86 -2.02
C ILE A 75 -21.97 -11.91 -2.39
N ARG A 76 -22.72 -11.40 -1.41
CA ARG A 76 -23.73 -10.34 -1.65
C ARG A 76 -23.06 -9.03 -2.07
N ALA A 77 -21.98 -8.63 -1.39
CA ALA A 77 -21.21 -7.43 -1.74
C ALA A 77 -20.57 -7.55 -3.14
N TYR A 78 -19.98 -8.72 -3.43
CA TYR A 78 -19.47 -9.05 -4.76
C TYR A 78 -20.55 -8.93 -5.86
N LYS A 79 -21.73 -9.51 -5.62
CA LYS A 79 -22.86 -9.43 -6.55
C LYS A 79 -23.30 -7.99 -6.77
N LEU A 80 -23.43 -7.22 -5.69
CA LEU A 80 -23.78 -5.80 -5.76
C LEU A 80 -22.77 -4.98 -6.57
N SER A 81 -21.48 -5.26 -6.42
CA SER A 81 -20.42 -4.60 -7.21
C SER A 81 -20.61 -4.84 -8.72
N ASN A 82 -20.94 -6.07 -9.11
CA ASN A 82 -21.25 -6.40 -10.50
C ASN A 82 -22.55 -5.72 -11.01
N GLU A 83 -23.60 -5.71 -10.18
CA GLU A 83 -24.87 -5.06 -10.51
C GLU A 83 -24.72 -3.55 -10.63
N PHE A 84 -23.94 -2.91 -9.76
CA PHE A 84 -23.62 -1.48 -9.82
C PHE A 84 -22.84 -1.14 -11.09
N ALA A 85 -21.81 -1.91 -11.42
CA ALA A 85 -21.05 -1.72 -12.64
C ALA A 85 -21.94 -1.82 -13.90
N ALA A 86 -22.80 -2.83 -13.97
CA ALA A 86 -23.72 -3.01 -15.07
C ALA A 86 -24.77 -1.89 -15.15
N LYS A 87 -25.36 -1.50 -14.02
CA LYS A 87 -26.39 -0.44 -13.93
C LYS A 87 -25.89 0.91 -14.42
N TYR A 88 -24.66 1.26 -14.03
CA TYR A 88 -24.08 2.58 -14.31
C TYR A 88 -23.05 2.60 -15.43
N GLY A 89 -22.86 1.46 -16.13
CA GLY A 89 -21.99 1.37 -17.30
C GLY A 89 -20.50 1.49 -16.98
N VAL A 90 -20.03 1.03 -15.82
CA VAL A 90 -18.60 1.05 -15.46
C VAL A 90 -17.86 -0.04 -16.22
N PRO A 91 -16.92 0.30 -17.13
CA PRO A 91 -16.19 -0.72 -17.91
C PRO A 91 -15.06 -1.37 -17.11
N ASN A 92 -14.49 -0.64 -16.15
CA ASN A 92 -13.30 -1.05 -15.41
C ASN A 92 -13.70 -1.82 -14.14
N LEU A 93 -14.03 -3.11 -14.30
CA LEU A 93 -14.44 -4.01 -13.20
C LEU A 93 -13.49 -5.20 -13.13
N HIS A 94 -12.72 -5.29 -12.05
CA HIS A 94 -11.85 -6.40 -11.71
C HIS A 94 -12.53 -7.32 -10.69
N ARG A 95 -12.64 -8.61 -11.00
CA ARG A 95 -13.40 -9.57 -10.19
C ARG A 95 -12.54 -10.48 -9.32
N SER A 96 -11.29 -10.69 -9.72
CA SER A 96 -10.37 -11.60 -9.02
C SER A 96 -8.92 -11.48 -9.53
N ASP A 97 -8.53 -10.30 -10.01
CA ASP A 97 -7.24 -10.15 -10.70
C ASP A 97 -6.10 -9.80 -9.75
N GLY A 98 -6.42 -9.30 -8.57
CA GLY A 98 -5.43 -8.92 -7.56
C GLY A 98 -5.92 -7.82 -6.64
N ILE A 99 -5.02 -7.33 -5.80
CA ILE A 99 -5.27 -6.30 -4.80
C ILE A 99 -5.42 -4.94 -5.48
N CYS A 100 -6.40 -4.14 -5.07
CA CYS A 100 -6.73 -2.86 -5.68
C CYS A 100 -5.53 -1.92 -5.81
N HIS A 101 -4.70 -1.80 -4.77
CA HIS A 101 -3.55 -0.92 -4.79
C HIS A 101 -2.41 -1.37 -5.72
N GLN A 102 -2.38 -2.65 -6.09
CA GLN A 102 -1.50 -3.16 -7.13
C GLN A 102 -2.11 -2.94 -8.52
N LEU A 103 -3.37 -3.31 -8.71
CA LEU A 103 -4.03 -3.24 -10.02
C LEU A 103 -4.15 -1.81 -10.56
N MET A 104 -4.40 -0.83 -9.71
CA MET A 104 -4.54 0.57 -10.13
C MET A 104 -3.30 1.10 -10.86
N THR A 105 -2.12 0.70 -10.44
CA THR A 105 -0.86 1.06 -11.09
C THR A 105 -0.47 0.07 -12.21
N GLU A 106 -0.64 -1.23 -11.98
CA GLU A 106 -0.27 -2.29 -12.90
C GLU A 106 -1.07 -2.24 -14.22
N ALA A 107 -2.36 -1.89 -14.14
CA ALA A 107 -3.24 -1.74 -15.32
C ALA A 107 -3.21 -0.32 -15.92
N GLY A 108 -2.34 0.57 -15.44
CA GLY A 108 -2.18 1.92 -16.00
C GLY A 108 -3.34 2.88 -15.75
N TYR A 109 -4.17 2.62 -14.71
CA TYR A 109 -5.26 3.52 -14.34
C TYR A 109 -4.78 4.82 -13.71
N VAL A 110 -3.57 4.83 -13.16
CA VAL A 110 -2.99 6.00 -12.50
C VAL A 110 -1.74 6.45 -13.26
N LYS A 111 -1.65 7.76 -13.47
CA LYS A 111 -0.52 8.40 -14.14
C LYS A 111 0.10 9.50 -13.25
N PRO A 112 1.35 9.89 -13.52
CA PRO A 112 1.93 11.06 -12.87
C PRO A 112 1.04 12.29 -13.04
N GLY A 113 0.84 13.04 -11.97
CA GLY A 113 0.01 14.24 -11.98
C GLY A 113 -1.49 14.02 -11.75
N ASP A 114 -1.97 12.77 -11.70
CA ASP A 114 -3.38 12.49 -11.40
C ASP A 114 -3.76 12.80 -9.96
N LEU A 115 -5.02 13.17 -9.75
CA LEU A 115 -5.70 13.20 -8.45
C LEU A 115 -6.63 11.99 -8.36
N VAL A 116 -6.28 11.05 -7.47
CA VAL A 116 -6.97 9.76 -7.34
C VAL A 116 -7.57 9.60 -5.95
N PHE A 117 -8.85 9.26 -5.90
CA PHE A 117 -9.56 9.02 -4.66
C PHE A 117 -10.02 7.57 -4.58
N GLY A 118 -9.81 6.93 -3.43
CA GLY A 118 -10.20 5.54 -3.21
C GLY A 118 -11.01 5.38 -1.94
N THR A 119 -11.69 4.25 -1.82
CA THR A 119 -12.47 3.90 -0.63
C THR A 119 -11.66 3.20 0.45
N ASP A 120 -10.44 2.79 0.12
CA ASP A 120 -9.47 2.26 1.08
C ASP A 120 -8.42 3.29 1.49
N SER A 121 -7.98 3.23 2.74
CA SER A 121 -7.01 4.16 3.31
C SER A 121 -5.63 4.08 2.66
N HIS A 122 -5.23 2.89 2.15
CA HIS A 122 -3.94 2.70 1.46
C HIS A 122 -3.93 3.18 0.01
N THR A 123 -4.96 3.91 -0.42
CA THR A 123 -4.97 4.66 -1.70
C THR A 123 -3.75 5.57 -1.84
N THR A 124 -3.11 5.96 -0.74
CA THR A 124 -1.83 6.69 -0.73
C THR A 124 -0.73 6.00 -1.55
N THR A 125 -0.86 4.70 -1.83
CA THR A 125 0.09 3.89 -2.62
C THR A 125 0.45 4.52 -3.95
N TYR A 126 -0.50 5.16 -4.63
CA TYR A 126 -0.27 5.67 -5.99
C TYR A 126 0.62 6.92 -6.05
N GLY A 127 0.96 7.48 -4.89
CA GLY A 127 2.00 8.51 -4.81
C GLY A 127 3.38 8.01 -5.25
N CYS A 128 3.59 6.69 -5.31
CA CYS A 128 4.81 6.06 -5.84
C CYS A 128 5.07 6.38 -7.31
N VAL A 129 4.04 6.70 -8.09
CA VAL A 129 4.13 7.11 -9.51
C VAL A 129 3.97 8.61 -9.71
N GLY A 130 3.95 9.40 -8.64
CA GLY A 130 3.81 10.86 -8.73
C GLY A 130 2.38 11.36 -8.84
N ALA A 131 1.39 10.59 -8.39
CA ALA A 131 -0.01 11.00 -8.30
C ALA A 131 -0.35 11.48 -6.88
N PHE A 132 -1.19 12.51 -6.74
CA PHE A 132 -1.87 12.72 -5.47
C PHE A 132 -2.94 11.66 -5.29
N SER A 133 -2.84 10.89 -4.24
CA SER A 133 -3.79 9.82 -3.99
C SER A 133 -4.10 9.67 -2.50
N THR A 134 -5.39 9.49 -2.18
CA THR A 134 -5.86 9.44 -0.79
C THR A 134 -7.15 8.66 -0.65
N GLY A 135 -7.31 8.00 0.50
CA GLY A 135 -8.59 7.42 0.90
C GLY A 135 -9.58 8.49 1.35
N ILE A 136 -10.85 8.29 0.99
CA ILE A 136 -11.98 9.12 1.43
C ILE A 136 -13.12 8.23 1.94
N GLY A 137 -14.01 8.79 2.74
CA GLY A 137 -15.16 8.09 3.28
C GLY A 137 -16.20 7.75 2.20
N TYR A 138 -17.03 6.75 2.45
CA TYR A 138 -18.06 6.32 1.49
C TYR A 138 -19.09 7.42 1.17
N THR A 139 -19.33 8.35 2.08
CA THR A 139 -20.21 9.50 1.85
C THR A 139 -19.61 10.48 0.84
N GLU A 140 -18.34 10.85 1.03
CA GLU A 140 -17.60 11.69 0.08
C GLU A 140 -17.47 10.98 -1.26
N MET A 141 -17.17 9.68 -1.26
CA MET A 141 -17.06 8.92 -2.50
C MET A 141 -18.37 8.90 -3.29
N ALA A 142 -19.52 8.74 -2.61
CA ALA A 142 -20.83 8.81 -3.27
C ALA A 142 -21.07 10.19 -3.93
N ALA A 143 -20.65 11.28 -3.26
CA ALA A 143 -20.74 12.63 -3.85
C ALA A 143 -19.79 12.77 -5.05
N VAL A 144 -18.54 12.31 -4.95
CA VAL A 144 -17.56 12.34 -6.05
C VAL A 144 -18.06 11.54 -7.26
N LEU A 145 -18.68 10.38 -7.04
CA LEU A 145 -19.28 9.58 -8.12
C LEU A 145 -20.38 10.34 -8.88
N GLY A 146 -21.13 11.21 -8.19
CA GLY A 146 -22.19 12.00 -8.80
C GLY A 146 -21.71 13.31 -9.44
N THR A 147 -20.69 13.95 -8.89
CA THR A 147 -20.23 15.30 -9.26
C THR A 147 -18.89 15.33 -10.00
N GLY A 148 -18.02 14.36 -9.74
CA GLY A 148 -16.63 14.35 -10.21
C GLY A 148 -15.68 15.24 -9.42
N GLU A 149 -16.15 15.87 -8.35
CA GLU A 149 -15.40 16.90 -7.62
C GLU A 149 -15.37 16.62 -6.11
N ILE A 150 -14.31 17.09 -5.46
CA ILE A 150 -14.16 17.09 -4.02
C ILE A 150 -13.40 18.32 -3.55
N TRP A 151 -13.75 18.84 -2.36
CA TRP A 151 -12.94 19.86 -1.73
C TRP A 151 -11.84 19.21 -0.88
N LEU A 152 -10.70 19.85 -0.79
CA LEU A 152 -9.62 19.46 0.10
C LEU A 152 -8.87 20.69 0.62
N ARG A 153 -8.26 20.56 1.78
CA ARG A 153 -7.27 21.52 2.26
C ARG A 153 -5.89 21.11 1.73
N VAL A 154 -5.14 22.03 1.16
CA VAL A 154 -3.76 21.79 0.74
C VAL A 154 -2.93 21.38 1.97
N PRO A 155 -2.37 20.17 2.04
CA PRO A 155 -1.62 19.74 3.21
C PRO A 155 -0.24 20.42 3.28
N GLU A 156 0.27 20.59 4.48
CA GLU A 156 1.66 20.91 4.76
C GLU A 156 2.54 19.71 4.38
N THR A 157 3.79 19.96 3.98
CA THR A 157 4.73 18.91 3.58
C THR A 157 5.74 18.60 4.69
N ILE A 158 5.91 17.30 4.96
CA ILE A 158 7.06 16.74 5.66
C ILE A 158 7.96 16.10 4.60
N ARG A 159 9.16 16.65 4.40
CA ARG A 159 10.13 16.08 3.47
C ARG A 159 10.98 15.05 4.18
N ILE A 160 11.14 13.88 3.56
CA ILE A 160 11.95 12.77 4.05
C ILE A 160 13.07 12.55 3.05
N GLU A 161 14.28 12.94 3.45
CA GLU A 161 15.48 12.87 2.63
C GLU A 161 16.33 11.68 3.09
N ILE A 162 16.59 10.73 2.19
CA ILE A 162 17.36 9.51 2.48
C ILE A 162 18.51 9.43 1.48
N ASN A 163 19.75 9.50 2.00
CA ASN A 163 20.95 9.46 1.17
C ASN A 163 21.88 8.33 1.60
N GLY A 164 22.62 7.77 0.64
CA GLY A 164 23.56 6.68 0.83
C GLY A 164 23.04 5.35 0.30
N THR A 165 23.64 4.25 0.75
CA THR A 165 23.33 2.91 0.28
C THR A 165 22.76 2.05 1.42
N LEU A 166 21.57 1.46 1.20
CA LEU A 166 20.96 0.56 2.18
C LEU A 166 21.81 -0.70 2.38
N PRO A 167 21.95 -1.17 3.63
CA PRO A 167 22.54 -2.48 3.91
C PRO A 167 21.78 -3.61 3.17
N PRO A 168 22.46 -4.68 2.74
CA PRO A 168 21.85 -5.70 1.87
C PRO A 168 20.72 -6.52 2.52
N ASN A 169 20.64 -6.53 3.85
CA ASN A 169 19.58 -7.18 4.62
C ASN A 169 18.39 -6.26 4.93
N VAL A 170 18.46 -4.97 4.55
CA VAL A 170 17.42 -3.96 4.77
C VAL A 170 16.56 -3.83 3.51
N MET A 171 15.24 -3.82 3.67
CA MET A 171 14.27 -3.59 2.61
C MET A 171 13.51 -2.28 2.86
N SER A 172 12.79 -1.79 1.85
CA SER A 172 11.95 -0.58 1.96
C SER A 172 10.93 -0.64 3.11
N LYS A 173 10.48 -1.86 3.48
CA LYS A 173 9.61 -2.09 4.64
C LYS A 173 10.32 -1.72 5.95
N ASP A 174 11.58 -2.08 6.11
CA ASP A 174 12.36 -1.71 7.30
C ASP A 174 12.54 -0.19 7.37
N VAL A 175 12.77 0.45 6.21
CA VAL A 175 12.92 1.90 6.09
C VAL A 175 11.63 2.61 6.53
N ILE A 176 10.49 2.25 5.97
CA ILE A 176 9.23 2.94 6.30
C ILE A 176 8.76 2.66 7.73
N LEU A 177 8.96 1.44 8.26
CA LEU A 177 8.66 1.15 9.66
C LEU A 177 9.50 2.01 10.61
N ARG A 178 10.81 2.17 10.34
CA ARG A 178 11.66 3.07 11.11
C ARG A 178 11.16 4.51 11.06
N ILE A 179 10.80 5.01 9.89
CA ILE A 179 10.26 6.38 9.71
C ILE A 179 8.95 6.55 10.48
N ILE A 180 8.04 5.55 10.45
CA ILE A 180 6.79 5.57 11.22
C ILE A 180 7.09 5.58 12.73
N GLY A 181 8.07 4.79 13.18
CA GLY A 181 8.51 4.80 14.58
C GLY A 181 9.00 6.19 15.03
N ASP A 182 9.76 6.88 14.18
CA ASP A 182 10.29 8.22 14.48
C ASP A 182 9.21 9.32 14.37
N LEU A 183 8.21 9.17 13.47
CA LEU A 183 7.10 10.10 13.29
C LEU A 183 5.97 9.88 14.30
N THR A 184 5.76 8.65 14.75
CA THR A 184 4.57 8.09 15.38
C THR A 184 3.37 7.92 14.43
N ALA A 185 2.37 7.14 14.83
CA ALA A 185 1.17 6.87 14.02
C ALA A 185 0.29 8.12 13.73
N ALA A 186 0.53 9.24 14.42
CA ALA A 186 -0.18 10.49 14.22
C ALA A 186 0.71 11.67 13.79
N GLY A 187 2.03 11.44 13.67
CA GLY A 187 3.01 12.52 13.48
C GLY A 187 2.96 13.21 12.11
N ALA A 188 2.28 12.61 11.14
CA ALA A 188 2.03 13.18 9.83
C ALA A 188 0.53 13.38 9.54
N THR A 189 -0.31 13.48 10.58
CA THR A 189 -1.75 13.64 10.40
C THR A 189 -2.10 14.78 9.46
N TYR A 190 -2.75 14.44 8.34
CA TYR A 190 -3.12 15.37 7.28
C TYR A 190 -1.93 16.08 6.59
N ARG A 191 -0.71 15.55 6.63
CA ARG A 191 0.46 16.06 5.91
C ARG A 191 0.70 15.28 4.62
N ALA A 192 1.39 15.90 3.69
CA ALA A 192 2.00 15.21 2.56
C ALA A 192 3.40 14.74 2.99
N LEU A 193 3.71 13.46 2.84
CA LEU A 193 5.08 12.97 2.90
C LEU A 193 5.69 13.10 1.50
N GLU A 194 6.84 13.74 1.38
CA GLU A 194 7.60 13.87 0.13
C GLU A 194 8.96 13.20 0.31
N PHE A 195 9.18 12.08 -0.39
CA PHE A 195 10.40 11.29 -0.31
C PHE A 195 11.43 11.75 -1.35
N THR A 196 12.66 12.02 -0.91
CA THR A 196 13.74 12.54 -1.76
C THR A 196 15.08 11.92 -1.36
N GLY A 197 16.11 12.15 -2.17
CA GLY A 197 17.48 11.70 -1.94
C GLY A 197 17.89 10.53 -2.82
N ASP A 198 19.20 10.30 -2.92
CA ASP A 198 19.78 9.33 -3.84
C ASP A 198 19.38 7.88 -3.55
N THR A 199 19.17 7.53 -2.27
CA THR A 199 18.62 6.23 -1.88
C THR A 199 17.20 6.05 -2.43
N VAL A 200 16.35 7.09 -2.37
CA VAL A 200 14.96 7.05 -2.87
C VAL A 200 14.94 6.94 -4.40
N GLU A 201 15.82 7.66 -5.07
CA GLU A 201 16.00 7.58 -6.53
C GLU A 201 16.48 6.17 -6.97
N ALA A 202 17.34 5.54 -6.16
CA ALA A 202 17.83 4.19 -6.42
C ALA A 202 16.77 3.10 -6.22
N MET A 203 15.72 3.32 -5.41
CA MET A 203 14.67 2.34 -5.12
C MET A 203 13.92 1.90 -6.38
N SER A 204 13.55 0.62 -6.41
CA SER A 204 12.58 0.08 -7.38
C SER A 204 11.20 0.72 -7.17
N LEU A 205 10.33 0.66 -8.18
CA LEU A 205 8.95 1.13 -8.00
C LEU A 205 8.18 0.31 -6.96
N SER A 206 8.42 -1.00 -6.87
CA SER A 206 7.86 -1.86 -5.81
C SER A 206 8.25 -1.38 -4.41
N SER A 207 9.51 -0.98 -4.22
CA SER A 207 9.98 -0.41 -2.95
C SER A 207 9.32 0.94 -2.64
N ARG A 208 9.16 1.82 -3.64
CA ARG A 208 8.42 3.09 -3.49
C ARG A 208 6.94 2.85 -3.18
N MET A 209 6.31 1.83 -3.78
CA MET A 209 4.94 1.43 -3.47
C MET A 209 4.78 1.04 -1.99
N THR A 210 5.72 0.26 -1.44
CA THR A 210 5.72 -0.12 -0.02
C THR A 210 5.75 1.11 0.87
N MET A 211 6.62 2.07 0.58
CA MET A 211 6.75 3.28 1.38
C MET A 211 5.54 4.20 1.24
N ALA A 212 5.04 4.43 0.01
CA ALA A 212 3.85 5.24 -0.23
C ALA A 212 2.60 4.63 0.41
N ASN A 213 2.44 3.30 0.32
CA ASN A 213 1.36 2.56 0.95
C ASN A 213 1.30 2.82 2.45
N MET A 214 2.43 2.71 3.13
CA MET A 214 2.51 2.84 4.59
C MET A 214 2.58 4.28 5.09
N GLY A 215 2.60 5.27 4.22
CA GLY A 215 2.53 6.68 4.63
C GLY A 215 1.29 7.01 5.46
N ILE A 216 0.16 6.36 5.18
CA ILE A 216 -1.08 6.53 5.96
C ILE A 216 -0.92 6.04 7.41
N GLU A 217 -0.02 5.11 7.69
CA GLU A 217 0.21 4.59 9.04
C GLU A 217 0.91 5.60 9.95
N ALA A 218 1.49 6.68 9.38
CA ALA A 218 1.91 7.87 10.12
C ALA A 218 0.82 8.96 10.15
N GLY A 219 -0.38 8.71 9.61
CA GLY A 219 -1.49 9.65 9.49
C GLY A 219 -1.43 10.54 8.24
N ALA A 220 -0.52 10.31 7.31
CA ALA A 220 -0.35 11.15 6.14
C ALA A 220 -1.56 11.15 5.20
N LYS A 221 -1.86 12.32 4.62
CA LYS A 221 -2.89 12.49 3.59
C LYS A 221 -2.48 11.87 2.27
N CYS A 222 -1.20 11.97 1.91
CA CYS A 222 -0.57 11.34 0.75
C CYS A 222 0.92 11.13 1.01
N ALA A 223 1.56 10.28 0.19
CA ALA A 223 2.98 9.97 0.28
C ALA A 223 3.55 9.92 -1.14
N LEU A 224 4.44 10.86 -1.47
CA LEU A 224 4.77 11.25 -2.83
C LEU A 224 6.23 10.95 -3.18
N PHE A 225 6.42 10.44 -4.38
CA PHE A 225 7.71 10.25 -5.05
C PHE A 225 7.67 11.01 -6.37
N ALA A 226 8.74 11.72 -6.70
CA ALA A 226 8.86 12.36 -8.00
C ALA A 226 8.89 11.30 -9.11
N PRO A 227 8.10 11.46 -10.18
CA PRO A 227 8.15 10.54 -11.31
C PRO A 227 9.48 10.65 -12.04
N ASP A 228 10.04 9.49 -12.39
CA ASP A 228 11.32 9.35 -13.07
C ASP A 228 11.29 8.24 -14.14
N GLU A 229 12.45 7.86 -14.67
CA GLU A 229 12.57 6.81 -15.67
C GLU A 229 12.04 5.46 -15.20
N LYS A 230 12.17 5.12 -13.92
CA LYS A 230 11.62 3.88 -13.35
C LYS A 230 10.08 3.90 -13.34
N THR A 231 9.51 5.08 -13.09
CA THR A 231 8.06 5.29 -13.20
C THR A 231 7.60 5.12 -14.66
N ALA A 232 8.34 5.71 -15.61
CA ALA A 232 8.07 5.59 -17.04
C ALA A 232 8.13 4.13 -17.51
N GLU A 233 9.19 3.42 -17.14
CA GLU A 233 9.39 2.00 -17.47
C GLU A 233 8.26 1.12 -16.92
N TYR A 234 7.93 1.29 -15.64
CA TYR A 234 6.87 0.50 -15.00
C TYR A 234 5.50 0.70 -15.63
N LEU A 235 5.15 1.96 -15.94
CA LEU A 235 3.86 2.31 -16.55
C LEU A 235 3.85 2.09 -18.07
N GLY A 236 5.00 1.83 -18.70
CA GLY A 236 5.13 1.69 -20.16
C GLY A 236 4.80 2.99 -20.90
N ILE A 237 5.16 4.16 -20.34
CA ILE A 237 4.88 5.49 -20.90
C ILE A 237 6.17 6.30 -21.08
N GLU A 238 6.07 7.37 -21.85
CA GLU A 238 7.08 8.43 -21.87
C GLU A 238 6.59 9.59 -20.98
N LEU A 239 7.44 10.04 -20.04
CA LEU A 239 7.12 11.19 -19.20
C LEU A 239 7.23 12.48 -20.00
N THR A 240 6.19 13.30 -19.95
CA THR A 240 6.19 14.67 -20.46
C THR A 240 7.10 15.58 -19.61
N GLU A 241 7.49 16.73 -20.15
CA GLU A 241 8.22 17.74 -19.41
C GLU A 241 7.44 18.25 -18.19
N ALA A 242 6.11 18.37 -18.31
CA ALA A 242 5.24 18.77 -17.20
C ALA A 242 5.22 17.75 -16.06
N GLU A 243 5.19 16.45 -16.38
CA GLU A 243 5.24 15.37 -15.37
C GLU A 243 6.61 15.32 -14.67
N ARG A 244 7.71 15.51 -15.40
CA ARG A 244 9.06 15.61 -14.80
C ARG A 244 9.19 16.83 -13.87
N ALA A 245 8.51 17.93 -14.19
CA ALA A 245 8.50 19.15 -13.40
C ALA A 245 7.66 19.06 -12.10
N LEU A 246 6.96 17.95 -11.85
CA LEU A 246 6.19 17.73 -10.63
C LEU A 246 7.07 17.57 -9.38
N ALA A 247 8.33 17.16 -9.53
CA ALA A 247 9.27 17.08 -8.42
C ALA A 247 9.27 18.40 -7.61
N GLY A 248 9.19 18.29 -6.29
CA GLY A 248 9.23 19.48 -5.41
C GLY A 248 10.54 20.24 -5.57
N ASP A 249 10.49 21.56 -5.48
CA ASP A 249 11.71 22.37 -5.52
C ASP A 249 12.56 22.08 -4.27
N ALA A 250 13.87 21.97 -4.42
CA ALA A 250 14.77 21.59 -3.32
C ALA A 250 14.68 22.54 -2.12
N ASP A 251 14.47 23.83 -2.40
CA ASP A 251 14.37 24.92 -1.43
C ASP A 251 12.90 25.34 -1.15
N ALA A 252 11.91 24.50 -1.52
CA ALA A 252 10.52 24.74 -1.18
C ALA A 252 10.31 24.68 0.35
N PRO A 253 9.53 25.61 0.92
CA PRO A 253 9.24 25.59 2.34
C PRO A 253 8.48 24.30 2.74
N CYS A 254 9.03 23.57 3.68
CA CYS A 254 8.40 22.38 4.28
C CYS A 254 8.15 22.65 5.77
N GLU A 255 7.08 22.07 6.33
CA GLU A 255 6.82 22.12 7.77
C GLU A 255 7.99 21.50 8.55
N ARG A 256 8.51 20.38 8.02
CA ARG A 256 9.61 19.62 8.61
C ARG A 256 10.41 18.91 7.54
N VAL A 257 11.72 18.77 7.78
CA VAL A 257 12.62 17.93 6.95
C VAL A 257 13.29 16.92 7.87
N LEU A 258 13.07 15.63 7.59
CA LEU A 258 13.73 14.52 8.24
C LEU A 258 14.85 14.04 7.33
N ARG A 259 16.05 13.84 7.88
CA ARG A 259 17.22 13.38 7.12
C ARG A 259 17.74 12.08 7.70
N TYR A 260 17.90 11.10 6.81
CA TYR A 260 18.43 9.79 7.16
C TYR A 260 19.65 9.46 6.31
N ARG A 261 20.56 8.74 6.91
CA ARG A 261 21.63 8.05 6.21
C ARG A 261 21.19 6.61 5.99
N ALA A 262 21.28 6.13 4.75
CA ALA A 262 20.82 4.80 4.40
C ALA A 262 21.57 3.68 5.18
N GLU A 263 22.84 3.90 5.48
CA GLU A 263 23.68 2.95 6.23
C GLU A 263 23.25 2.74 7.69
N ASP A 264 22.46 3.68 8.24
CA ASP A 264 22.01 3.62 9.64
C ASP A 264 20.71 2.77 9.80
N PHE A 265 20.08 2.37 8.70
CA PHE A 265 18.93 1.47 8.75
C PHE A 265 19.37 0.03 9.05
N VAL A 266 18.56 -0.64 9.85
CA VAL A 266 18.72 -2.04 10.23
C VAL A 266 17.36 -2.76 10.07
N PRO A 267 17.32 -4.09 9.96
CA PRO A 267 16.06 -4.82 10.01
C PRO A 267 15.31 -4.55 11.32
N VAL A 268 14.03 -4.18 11.16
CA VAL A 268 13.16 -3.80 12.28
C VAL A 268 11.84 -4.58 12.25
N MET A 269 11.16 -4.61 13.39
CA MET A 269 9.77 -5.06 13.51
C MET A 269 8.93 -4.00 14.21
N ALA A 270 7.69 -3.82 13.72
CA ALA A 270 6.67 -3.16 14.51
C ALA A 270 6.04 -4.20 15.44
N LEU A 271 6.08 -3.91 16.73
CA LEU A 271 5.60 -4.79 17.79
C LEU A 271 4.07 -4.67 17.98
N PRO A 272 3.38 -5.67 18.52
CA PRO A 272 1.95 -5.56 18.81
C PRO A 272 1.66 -4.43 19.83
N SER A 273 0.59 -3.66 19.71
CA SER A 273 -0.51 -3.65 18.75
C SER A 273 -0.52 -2.31 17.98
N ASN A 274 0.62 -1.64 17.89
CA ASN A 274 0.78 -0.33 17.26
C ASN A 274 1.90 -0.36 16.21
N VAL A 275 1.65 0.20 15.04
CA VAL A 275 2.60 0.20 13.93
C VAL A 275 3.85 1.04 14.20
N ASP A 276 3.75 2.02 15.06
CA ASP A 276 4.85 2.92 15.47
C ASP A 276 5.68 2.40 16.65
N HIS A 277 5.30 1.26 17.24
CA HIS A 277 6.11 0.60 18.24
C HIS A 277 7.19 -0.26 17.57
N VAL A 278 8.23 0.38 17.07
CA VAL A 278 9.26 -0.23 16.23
C VAL A 278 10.54 -0.48 17.01
N ALA A 279 11.12 -1.68 16.84
CA ALA A 279 12.40 -2.05 17.45
C ALA A 279 13.30 -2.79 16.44
N ALA A 280 14.61 -2.69 16.59
CA ALA A 280 15.56 -3.51 15.85
C ALA A 280 15.40 -4.99 16.25
N ILE A 281 15.33 -5.88 15.27
CA ILE A 281 15.03 -7.30 15.53
C ILE A 281 16.11 -7.95 16.42
N ARG A 282 17.37 -7.57 16.22
CA ARG A 282 18.50 -8.07 17.00
C ARG A 282 18.43 -7.76 18.50
N ASP A 283 17.64 -6.75 18.88
CA ASP A 283 17.48 -6.31 20.27
C ASP A 283 16.24 -6.95 20.94
N LEU A 284 15.46 -7.75 20.19
CA LEU A 284 14.28 -8.41 20.69
C LEU A 284 14.61 -9.75 21.36
N GLU A 285 13.88 -10.05 22.43
CA GLU A 285 13.91 -11.41 23.01
C GLU A 285 13.34 -12.43 22.01
N PRO A 286 13.86 -13.69 22.03
CA PRO A 286 13.35 -14.74 21.16
C PRO A 286 11.90 -15.10 21.49
N VAL A 287 10.96 -14.69 20.64
CA VAL A 287 9.53 -15.02 20.77
C VAL A 287 9.17 -16.07 19.73
N ALA A 288 8.62 -17.20 20.14
CA ALA A 288 8.10 -18.25 19.26
C ALA A 288 6.88 -17.74 18.49
N ILE A 289 6.74 -18.15 17.22
CA ILE A 289 5.64 -17.74 16.33
C ILE A 289 4.88 -18.95 15.80
N ASP A 290 3.61 -18.77 15.46
CA ASP A 290 2.72 -19.81 14.96
C ASP A 290 2.49 -19.67 13.45
N GLN A 291 2.59 -18.46 12.92
CA GLN A 291 2.34 -18.18 11.51
C GLN A 291 3.25 -17.08 10.97
N VAL A 292 3.53 -17.17 9.67
CA VAL A 292 4.10 -16.09 8.88
C VAL A 292 3.15 -15.78 7.72
N PHE A 293 2.90 -14.50 7.49
CA PHE A 293 2.17 -14.00 6.33
C PHE A 293 3.09 -13.17 5.43
N LEU A 294 3.28 -13.61 4.21
CA LEU A 294 4.02 -12.92 3.16
C LEU A 294 3.05 -12.51 2.06
N GLY A 295 2.80 -11.22 1.92
CA GLY A 295 1.81 -10.73 0.97
C GLY A 295 1.33 -9.32 1.26
N SER A 296 0.10 -9.03 0.87
CA SER A 296 -0.60 -7.74 0.93
C SER A 296 -0.15 -6.72 -0.13
N CYS A 297 -0.86 -5.59 -0.18
CA CYS A 297 -0.50 -4.46 -1.05
C CYS A 297 0.86 -3.81 -0.70
N THR A 298 1.39 -4.06 0.49
CA THR A 298 2.73 -3.58 0.87
C THR A 298 3.84 -4.43 0.29
N ASN A 299 3.80 -5.77 0.47
CA ASN A 299 4.91 -6.67 0.18
C ASN A 299 4.45 -8.03 -0.38
N GLY A 300 3.58 -8.00 -1.41
CA GLY A 300 3.19 -9.19 -2.19
C GLY A 300 3.67 -9.13 -3.64
N ARG A 301 4.61 -8.24 -3.98
CA ARG A 301 5.15 -8.06 -5.33
C ARG A 301 6.26 -9.05 -5.62
N LEU A 302 6.62 -9.18 -6.90
CA LEU A 302 7.59 -10.17 -7.34
C LEU A 302 8.92 -10.09 -6.60
N GLU A 303 9.48 -8.88 -6.40
CA GLU A 303 10.73 -8.68 -5.67
C GLU A 303 10.64 -9.13 -4.20
N ASP A 304 9.47 -8.95 -3.57
CA ASP A 304 9.23 -9.39 -2.19
C ASP A 304 9.22 -10.92 -2.08
N LEU A 305 8.52 -11.58 -3.02
CA LEU A 305 8.45 -13.03 -3.11
C LEU A 305 9.81 -13.65 -3.42
N MET A 306 10.56 -13.04 -4.33
CA MET A 306 11.93 -13.47 -4.68
C MET A 306 12.88 -13.33 -3.50
N ALA A 307 12.83 -12.21 -2.77
CA ALA A 307 13.67 -11.97 -1.59
C ALA A 307 13.41 -13.02 -0.47
N ALA A 308 12.13 -13.38 -0.26
CA ALA A 308 11.78 -14.45 0.66
C ALA A 308 12.21 -15.83 0.15
N ALA A 309 12.01 -16.11 -1.15
CA ALA A 309 12.40 -17.37 -1.77
C ALA A 309 13.92 -17.60 -1.73
N GLU A 310 14.72 -16.56 -1.86
CA GLU A 310 16.19 -16.66 -1.72
C GLU A 310 16.58 -17.20 -0.35
N ILE A 311 15.97 -16.73 0.72
CA ILE A 311 16.22 -17.19 2.10
C ILE A 311 15.73 -18.63 2.31
N LEU A 312 14.60 -18.99 1.70
CA LEU A 312 13.92 -20.28 1.89
C LEU A 312 14.46 -21.39 0.98
N LYS A 313 15.21 -21.04 -0.06
CA LYS A 313 15.69 -21.98 -1.09
C LYS A 313 16.45 -23.16 -0.49
N GLY A 314 15.97 -24.39 -0.78
CA GLY A 314 16.56 -25.62 -0.29
C GLY A 314 16.38 -25.89 1.21
N LYS A 315 15.53 -25.11 1.88
CA LYS A 315 15.23 -25.27 3.31
C LYS A 315 13.74 -25.49 3.50
N HIS A 316 13.33 -25.88 4.71
CA HIS A 316 11.94 -26.04 5.08
C HIS A 316 11.63 -25.18 6.31
N ILE A 317 10.43 -24.56 6.35
CA ILE A 317 9.96 -23.79 7.50
C ILE A 317 9.90 -24.66 8.77
N ALA A 318 9.95 -24.02 9.94
CA ALA A 318 9.83 -24.72 11.21
C ALA A 318 8.53 -25.56 11.26
N PRO A 319 8.56 -26.81 11.80
CA PRO A 319 7.45 -27.77 11.66
C PRO A 319 6.10 -27.31 12.21
N PHE A 320 6.10 -26.36 13.15
CA PHE A 320 4.90 -25.83 13.80
C PHE A 320 4.48 -24.47 13.27
N VAL A 321 5.18 -23.93 12.28
CA VAL A 321 4.86 -22.63 11.66
C VAL A 321 4.04 -22.83 10.39
N LYS A 322 2.97 -22.06 10.23
CA LYS A 322 2.24 -21.92 8.98
C LYS A 322 2.84 -20.76 8.19
N LEU A 323 3.21 -20.96 6.93
CA LEU A 323 3.63 -19.88 6.04
C LEU A 323 2.54 -19.68 4.98
N ILE A 324 1.87 -18.54 5.04
CA ILE A 324 0.86 -18.12 4.04
C ILE A 324 1.51 -17.13 3.08
N VAL A 325 1.43 -17.37 1.78
CA VAL A 325 1.95 -16.49 0.74
C VAL A 325 0.82 -16.04 -0.17
N THR A 326 0.65 -14.73 -0.33
CA THR A 326 -0.38 -14.14 -1.19
C THR A 326 0.27 -13.15 -2.16
N PRO A 327 0.50 -13.53 -3.44
CA PRO A 327 0.94 -12.59 -4.48
C PRO A 327 -0.05 -11.44 -4.64
N ALA A 328 0.43 -10.23 -4.96
CA ALA A 328 -0.43 -9.06 -5.00
C ALA A 328 -1.35 -9.00 -6.23
N SER A 329 -1.02 -9.69 -7.33
CA SER A 329 -1.86 -9.79 -8.53
C SER A 329 -1.67 -11.12 -9.25
N ARG A 330 -2.57 -11.41 -10.18
CA ARG A 330 -2.46 -12.55 -11.09
C ARG A 330 -1.19 -12.48 -11.95
N LYS A 331 -0.86 -11.30 -12.45
CA LYS A 331 0.36 -11.07 -13.22
C LYS A 331 1.60 -11.43 -12.40
N ILE A 332 1.68 -10.96 -11.16
CA ILE A 332 2.78 -11.30 -10.25
C ILE A 332 2.82 -12.80 -9.96
N TRP A 333 1.66 -13.44 -9.79
CA TRP A 333 1.58 -14.90 -9.65
C TRP A 333 2.22 -15.62 -10.85
N GLU A 334 1.81 -15.25 -12.06
CA GLU A 334 2.28 -15.85 -13.31
C GLU A 334 3.79 -15.64 -13.50
N GLU A 335 4.29 -14.44 -13.21
CA GLU A 335 5.73 -14.12 -13.24
C GLU A 335 6.53 -14.93 -12.20
N ALA A 336 6.01 -15.05 -10.98
CA ALA A 336 6.64 -15.82 -9.90
C ALA A 336 6.58 -17.35 -10.15
N GLU A 337 5.56 -17.82 -10.85
CA GLU A 337 5.50 -19.22 -11.33
C GLU A 337 6.52 -19.45 -12.42
N ALA A 338 6.56 -18.60 -13.44
CA ALA A 338 7.44 -18.73 -14.60
C ALA A 338 8.93 -18.70 -14.22
N ASN A 339 9.33 -17.90 -13.23
CA ASN A 339 10.73 -17.82 -12.77
C ASN A 339 11.09 -18.83 -11.66
N GLY A 340 10.13 -19.68 -11.23
CA GLY A 340 10.34 -20.72 -10.23
C GLY A 340 10.25 -20.25 -8.77
N THR A 341 9.94 -18.98 -8.51
CA THR A 341 9.79 -18.43 -7.15
C THR A 341 8.71 -19.16 -6.35
N LEU A 342 7.53 -19.39 -6.95
CA LEU A 342 6.44 -20.11 -6.28
C LEU A 342 6.81 -21.57 -5.98
N ALA A 343 7.57 -22.23 -6.86
CA ALA A 343 8.04 -23.58 -6.63
C ALA A 343 8.98 -23.66 -5.42
N ILE A 344 9.88 -22.68 -5.25
CA ILE A 344 10.79 -22.59 -4.10
C ILE A 344 9.98 -22.38 -2.81
N LEU A 345 9.04 -21.44 -2.81
CA LEU A 345 8.21 -21.14 -1.64
C LEU A 345 7.35 -22.36 -1.24
N SER A 346 6.72 -23.02 -2.22
CA SER A 346 5.93 -24.24 -2.00
C SER A 346 6.79 -25.39 -1.45
N ALA A 347 7.98 -25.62 -2.01
CA ALA A 347 8.90 -26.65 -1.54
C ALA A 347 9.38 -26.38 -0.10
N ALA A 348 9.46 -25.11 0.32
CA ALA A 348 9.77 -24.75 1.69
C ALA A 348 8.60 -24.97 2.67
N GLY A 349 7.39 -25.31 2.19
CA GLY A 349 6.19 -25.57 3.00
C GLY A 349 5.17 -24.42 3.02
N ALA A 350 5.28 -23.44 2.11
CA ALA A 350 4.30 -22.36 2.01
C ALA A 350 2.97 -22.81 1.42
N MET A 351 1.88 -22.27 1.97
CA MET A 351 0.54 -22.30 1.38
C MET A 351 0.36 -21.03 0.53
N ILE A 352 0.30 -21.20 -0.79
CA ILE A 352 0.14 -20.07 -1.72
C ILE A 352 -1.35 -19.85 -1.96
N THR A 353 -1.84 -18.64 -1.70
CA THR A 353 -3.25 -18.30 -1.78
C THR A 353 -3.54 -17.39 -2.97
N HIS A 354 -4.81 -17.34 -3.37
CA HIS A 354 -5.29 -16.45 -4.41
C HIS A 354 -4.94 -14.98 -4.12
N PRO A 355 -4.49 -14.20 -5.13
CA PRO A 355 -4.23 -12.77 -4.98
C PRO A 355 -5.45 -11.99 -4.47
N SER A 356 -5.38 -11.52 -3.23
CA SER A 356 -6.46 -10.78 -2.57
C SER A 356 -5.95 -10.03 -1.33
N CYS A 357 -6.71 -9.07 -0.84
CA CYS A 357 -6.46 -8.42 0.45
C CYS A 357 -6.73 -9.37 1.64
N GLY A 358 -7.66 -10.30 1.51
CA GLY A 358 -8.04 -11.45 2.32
C GLY A 358 -7.53 -11.50 3.76
N LEU A 359 -6.41 -12.16 3.99
CA LEU A 359 -5.83 -12.32 5.32
C LEU A 359 -5.38 -10.99 5.95
N CYS A 360 -4.85 -10.05 5.15
CA CYS A 360 -4.43 -8.74 5.63
C CYS A 360 -5.58 -7.98 6.33
N CYS A 361 -6.83 -8.13 5.84
CA CYS A 361 -8.01 -7.53 6.45
C CYS A 361 -8.79 -8.50 7.37
N GLY A 362 -8.26 -9.69 7.65
CA GLY A 362 -8.86 -10.66 8.57
C GLY A 362 -10.13 -11.33 8.05
N ARG A 363 -10.26 -11.48 6.72
CA ARG A 363 -11.46 -12.06 6.08
C ARG A 363 -11.28 -13.48 5.60
N THR A 364 -10.17 -13.77 4.90
CA THR A 364 -9.95 -15.08 4.26
C THR A 364 -8.49 -15.51 4.37
N GLY A 365 -8.22 -16.80 4.12
CA GLY A 365 -6.87 -17.27 3.78
C GLY A 365 -5.89 -17.47 4.94
N GLY A 366 -6.35 -17.78 6.16
CA GLY A 366 -5.43 -18.12 7.26
C GLY A 366 -5.61 -17.27 8.53
N ILE A 367 -6.86 -16.99 8.88
CA ILE A 367 -7.24 -16.25 10.09
C ILE A 367 -6.67 -16.94 11.34
N LEU A 368 -6.18 -16.13 12.29
CA LEU A 368 -5.56 -16.60 13.52
C LEU A 368 -6.53 -16.63 14.71
N SER A 369 -6.27 -17.57 15.63
CA SER A 369 -7.02 -17.78 16.87
C SER A 369 -6.38 -17.07 18.06
N ASP A 370 -7.04 -17.16 19.22
CA ASP A 370 -6.57 -16.62 20.51
C ASP A 370 -5.16 -17.09 20.86
N GLY A 371 -4.27 -16.15 21.16
CA GLY A 371 -2.91 -16.42 21.64
C GLY A 371 -1.90 -16.80 20.55
N GLU A 372 -2.31 -16.90 19.28
CA GLU A 372 -1.35 -17.11 18.19
C GLU A 372 -0.53 -15.85 17.91
N ARG A 373 0.71 -16.05 17.45
CA ARG A 373 1.67 -15.01 17.07
C ARG A 373 2.02 -15.11 15.60
N VAL A 374 1.95 -13.98 14.90
CA VAL A 374 2.25 -13.92 13.47
C VAL A 374 3.28 -12.85 13.15
N VAL A 375 4.27 -13.20 12.33
CA VAL A 375 5.12 -12.24 11.62
C VAL A 375 4.50 -11.99 10.25
N ALA A 376 4.18 -10.74 9.93
CA ALA A 376 3.44 -10.40 8.74
C ALA A 376 4.08 -9.23 7.96
N THR A 377 3.97 -9.28 6.64
CA THR A 377 4.44 -8.20 5.77
C THR A 377 3.33 -7.21 5.41
N ASN A 378 2.14 -7.35 5.97
CA ASN A 378 1.05 -6.40 5.83
C ASN A 378 1.35 -5.04 6.51
N ASN A 379 0.38 -4.14 6.53
CA ASN A 379 0.58 -2.74 6.93
C ASN A 379 0.07 -2.40 8.34
N ARG A 380 -0.75 -3.24 8.97
CA ARG A 380 -1.40 -2.95 10.26
C ARG A 380 -1.34 -4.14 11.20
N ASN A 381 -1.15 -3.84 12.49
CA ASN A 381 -1.02 -4.83 13.55
C ASN A 381 -1.91 -4.55 14.77
N PHE A 382 -2.98 -3.76 14.61
CA PHE A 382 -3.92 -3.51 15.70
C PHE A 382 -4.72 -4.78 16.07
N LEU A 383 -5.27 -4.79 17.28
CA LEU A 383 -6.03 -5.92 17.81
C LEU A 383 -7.19 -6.32 16.89
N GLY A 384 -7.30 -7.61 16.59
CA GLY A 384 -8.37 -8.15 15.72
C GLY A 384 -8.11 -8.02 14.22
N ARG A 385 -6.98 -7.44 13.78
CA ARG A 385 -6.71 -7.19 12.36
C ARG A 385 -6.66 -8.47 11.51
N MET A 386 -6.10 -9.57 12.05
CA MET A 386 -5.92 -10.82 11.30
C MET A 386 -6.68 -12.01 11.93
N GLY A 387 -7.76 -11.75 12.65
CA GLY A 387 -8.57 -12.76 13.31
C GLY A 387 -8.96 -12.36 14.73
N SER A 388 -8.64 -13.18 15.73
CA SER A 388 -8.94 -12.89 17.14
C SER A 388 -8.27 -11.59 17.60
N SER A 389 -8.93 -10.87 18.51
CA SER A 389 -8.36 -9.69 19.19
C SER A 389 -7.23 -10.00 20.18
N LYS A 390 -6.92 -11.29 20.37
CA LYS A 390 -5.82 -11.75 21.23
C LYS A 390 -4.61 -12.27 20.43
N VAL A 391 -4.57 -11.99 19.13
CA VAL A 391 -3.43 -12.30 18.27
C VAL A 391 -2.38 -11.22 18.44
N GLU A 392 -1.12 -11.63 18.52
CA GLU A 392 0.04 -10.73 18.48
C GLU A 392 0.59 -10.68 17.05
N ILE A 393 0.50 -9.51 16.42
CA ILE A 393 0.94 -9.29 15.03
C ILE A 393 2.23 -8.46 15.05
N TYR A 394 3.31 -9.03 14.50
CA TYR A 394 4.60 -8.38 14.31
C TYR A 394 4.77 -8.04 12.83
N LEU A 395 4.96 -6.76 12.49
CA LEU A 395 5.19 -6.36 11.10
C LEU A 395 6.68 -6.36 10.77
N ALA A 396 7.04 -7.01 9.67
CA ALA A 396 8.44 -7.12 9.24
C ALA A 396 8.58 -7.06 7.72
N SER A 397 9.82 -6.93 7.26
CA SER A 397 10.16 -7.06 5.84
C SER A 397 10.06 -8.53 5.37
N PRO A 398 9.88 -8.78 4.06
CA PRO A 398 9.86 -10.13 3.48
C PRO A 398 11.05 -10.99 3.86
N LYS A 399 12.26 -10.43 3.90
CA LYS A 399 13.46 -11.16 4.32
C LYS A 399 13.38 -11.61 5.78
N SER A 400 13.01 -10.71 6.69
CA SER A 400 12.87 -11.01 8.12
C SER A 400 11.70 -11.95 8.40
N ALA A 401 10.61 -11.85 7.63
CA ALA A 401 9.49 -12.78 7.72
C ALA A 401 9.91 -14.21 7.31
N ALA A 402 10.63 -14.35 6.19
CA ALA A 402 11.16 -15.64 5.74
C ALA A 402 12.16 -16.25 6.73
N ALA A 403 13.08 -15.45 7.29
CA ALA A 403 14.02 -15.89 8.33
C ALA A 403 13.28 -16.36 9.58
N SER A 404 12.25 -15.65 10.00
CA SER A 404 11.39 -16.04 11.14
C SER A 404 10.64 -17.35 10.88
N ALA A 405 10.16 -17.57 9.63
CA ALA A 405 9.50 -18.82 9.26
C ALA A 405 10.43 -20.03 9.38
N LEU A 406 11.71 -19.89 9.01
CA LEU A 406 12.72 -20.94 9.18
C LEU A 406 13.05 -21.20 10.65
N ALA A 407 13.21 -20.15 11.42
CA ALA A 407 13.64 -20.24 12.82
C ALA A 407 12.50 -20.62 13.78
N GLY A 408 11.24 -20.42 13.40
CA GLY A 408 10.08 -20.59 14.27
C GLY A 408 9.96 -19.54 15.37
N LYS A 409 10.68 -18.42 15.23
CA LYS A 409 10.71 -17.30 16.19
C LYS A 409 11.09 -16.01 15.50
N LEU A 410 10.88 -14.86 16.16
CA LEU A 410 11.35 -13.57 15.66
C LEU A 410 12.84 -13.66 15.31
N THR A 411 13.18 -13.36 14.06
CA THR A 411 14.55 -13.55 13.57
C THR A 411 14.89 -12.49 12.52
N GLU A 412 16.05 -11.89 12.67
CA GLU A 412 16.64 -10.98 11.68
C GLU A 412 17.15 -11.78 10.48
N ALA A 413 16.90 -11.25 9.26
CA ALA A 413 17.55 -11.78 8.07
C ALA A 413 19.05 -11.45 8.11
N THR A 414 19.88 -12.47 8.00
CA THR A 414 21.33 -12.32 7.82
C THR A 414 21.69 -12.29 6.33
N CYS A 415 22.75 -11.55 5.99
CA CYS A 415 23.32 -11.51 4.63
C CYS A 415 23.87 -12.87 4.21
#